data_72349a76999c69b076e5359259bba23e
#
_entry.id   72349a76999c69b076e5359259bba23e
#
_cell.length_a   1.000
_cell.length_b   1.000
_cell.length_c   1.000
_cell.angle_alpha   90.00
_cell.angle_beta   90.00
_cell.angle_gamma   90.00
#
_symmetry.space_group_name_H-M   'P 1'
#
loop_
_entity.id
_entity.type
_entity.pdbx_description
1 polymer ?
#
loop_
_entity_poly.entity_id
_entity_poly.type
_entity_poly.pdbx_seq_one_letter_code
_entity_poly.pdbx_strand_id
1 'polypeptide(L)'
;EIAQCLVGSEMCIRDRLHPRRFLKDFKGICVTDGYQVYHTIENEREDLKIAGCWAHSRRRFDEAVKALPKSSRSNSLAYLALKQIQAIYREENKLADMTFEERLEHRQLTVKPLVDAYFTWVKENLTKVPAKGKTYNGFSYSINQEKYLRVFLEDGSVPMDNNAAEQSIRGFCVGKKNWVMIDTIAGAESSAIIYSLAETAKANNLKPYDYFKYLLTEIPKHLDDK
;
A
#
# COMPACT_ATOMS: atom_id res chain seq x y z
N GLU A 1 -7.45 -7.11 12.45
CA GLU A 1 -7.47 -7.24 10.96
C GLU A 1 -6.07 -7.48 10.38
N ILE A 2 -5.02 -6.81 10.88
CA ILE A 2 -3.61 -7.03 10.46
C ILE A 2 -3.18 -8.47 10.76
N ALA A 3 -3.63 -9.06 11.84
CA ALA A 3 -3.32 -10.43 12.23
C ALA A 3 -3.77 -11.48 11.21
N GLN A 4 -4.91 -11.30 10.56
CA GLN A 4 -5.41 -12.24 9.54
C GLN A 4 -4.57 -12.23 8.27
N CYS A 5 -3.93 -11.11 7.92
CA CYS A 5 -2.98 -11.05 6.81
C CYS A 5 -1.70 -11.86 7.06
N LEU A 6 -1.34 -12.08 8.33
CA LEU A 6 -0.11 -12.76 8.72
C LEU A 6 -0.31 -14.28 8.92
N VAL A 7 -1.52 -14.73 9.19
CA VAL A 7 -1.87 -16.13 9.46
C VAL A 7 -1.96 -16.99 8.20
N GLY A 8 -2.01 -16.39 7.02
CA GLY A 8 -2.10 -17.09 5.74
C GLY A 8 -0.78 -17.64 5.20
N SER A 9 0.13 -18.12 6.05
CA SER A 9 1.43 -18.62 5.61
C SER A 9 1.44 -20.04 5.04
N GLU A 10 0.30 -20.60 4.71
CA GLU A 10 0.28 -21.70 3.76
C GLU A 10 0.67 -21.17 2.38
N MET A 11 1.83 -21.47 1.96
CA MET A 11 2.55 -21.47 0.68
C MET A 11 1.86 -21.00 -0.62
N CYS A 12 0.72 -20.33 -0.55
CA CYS A 12 -0.01 -19.81 -1.70
C CYS A 12 -0.35 -18.30 -1.56
N ILE A 13 0.67 -17.45 -1.42
CA ILE A 13 0.55 -16.00 -1.69
C ILE A 13 -0.06 -15.76 -3.10
N ARG A 14 -0.05 -16.76 -3.97
CA ARG A 14 -0.67 -16.76 -5.30
C ARG A 14 -2.13 -17.27 -5.30
N ASP A 15 -2.64 -17.76 -4.18
CA ASP A 15 -4.01 -18.25 -4.10
C ASP A 15 -4.99 -17.09 -3.88
N ARG A 16 -6.03 -17.08 -4.70
CA ARG A 16 -7.13 -16.09 -4.62
C ARG A 16 -7.97 -16.24 -3.35
N LEU A 17 -7.84 -17.36 -2.64
CA LEU A 17 -8.66 -17.69 -1.46
C LEU A 17 -8.38 -16.76 -0.28
N HIS A 18 -7.12 -16.48 0.05
CA HIS A 18 -6.76 -15.64 1.18
C HIS A 18 -7.25 -14.18 1.05
N PRO A 19 -6.97 -13.45 -0.05
CA PRO A 19 -7.51 -12.12 -0.25
C PRO A 19 -9.05 -12.09 -0.27
N ARG A 20 -9.70 -13.09 -0.86
CA ARG A 20 -11.18 -13.19 -0.86
C ARG A 20 -11.73 -13.37 0.55
N ARG A 21 -11.14 -14.26 1.35
CA ARG A 21 -11.54 -14.50 2.73
C ARG A 21 -11.34 -13.25 3.59
N PHE A 22 -10.21 -12.59 3.42
CA PHE A 22 -9.87 -11.37 4.14
C PHE A 22 -10.83 -10.21 3.82
N LEU A 23 -11.15 -10.02 2.53
CA LEU A 23 -12.03 -8.95 2.08
C LEU A 23 -13.52 -9.33 2.09
N LYS A 24 -13.89 -10.52 2.58
CA LYS A 24 -15.26 -11.05 2.48
C LYS A 24 -16.32 -10.06 2.96
N ASP A 25 -16.10 -9.47 4.13
CA ASP A 25 -17.04 -8.58 4.79
C ASP A 25 -16.67 -7.09 4.65
N PHE A 26 -15.58 -6.80 3.92
CA PHE A 26 -15.14 -5.43 3.65
C PHE A 26 -15.94 -4.83 2.48
N LYS A 27 -16.40 -3.58 2.65
CA LYS A 27 -17.08 -2.78 1.62
C LYS A 27 -16.40 -1.43 1.49
N GLY A 28 -16.30 -0.93 0.28
CA GLY A 28 -15.68 0.37 -0.01
C GLY A 28 -14.39 0.26 -0.82
N ILE A 29 -13.45 1.20 -0.60
CA ILE A 29 -12.23 1.32 -1.40
C ILE A 29 -11.05 0.70 -0.65
N CYS A 30 -10.36 -0.25 -1.28
CA CYS A 30 -9.16 -0.91 -0.73
C CYS A 30 -7.92 -0.52 -1.53
N VAL A 31 -6.90 0.06 -0.86
CA VAL A 31 -5.64 0.44 -1.52
C VAL A 31 -4.68 -0.74 -1.53
N THR A 32 -4.20 -1.12 -2.73
CA THR A 32 -3.36 -2.31 -2.93
C THR A 32 -2.13 -2.02 -3.79
N ASP A 33 -1.18 -2.96 -3.80
CA ASP A 33 0.07 -2.90 -4.57
C ASP A 33 -0.06 -3.17 -6.08
N GLY A 34 -1.29 -3.39 -6.57
CA GLY A 34 -1.56 -3.76 -7.97
C GLY A 34 -1.44 -5.26 -8.24
N TYR A 35 -1.46 -6.10 -7.21
CA TYR A 35 -1.51 -7.55 -7.39
C TYR A 35 -2.83 -7.97 -8.06
N GLN A 36 -2.73 -8.73 -9.15
CA GLN A 36 -3.85 -9.07 -10.06
C GLN A 36 -5.05 -9.73 -9.35
N VAL A 37 -4.83 -10.41 -8.24
CA VAL A 37 -5.90 -11.06 -7.49
C VAL A 37 -6.92 -10.06 -6.96
N TYR A 38 -6.49 -8.89 -6.49
CA TYR A 38 -7.39 -7.84 -6.02
C TYR A 38 -8.28 -7.30 -7.14
N HIS A 39 -7.72 -7.11 -8.35
CA HIS A 39 -8.50 -6.70 -9.52
C HIS A 39 -9.53 -7.76 -9.93
N THR A 40 -9.21 -9.05 -9.76
CA THR A 40 -10.17 -10.13 -10.02
C THR A 40 -11.32 -10.09 -9.01
N ILE A 41 -11.01 -9.85 -7.72
CA ILE A 41 -12.03 -9.78 -6.66
C ILE A 41 -12.93 -8.55 -6.87
N GLU A 42 -12.36 -7.39 -7.26
CA GLU A 42 -13.13 -6.20 -7.62
C GLU A 42 -14.16 -6.49 -8.72
N ASN A 43 -13.75 -7.20 -9.77
CA ASN A 43 -14.63 -7.54 -10.90
C ASN A 43 -15.78 -8.51 -10.51
N GLU A 44 -15.67 -9.19 -9.39
CA GLU A 44 -16.66 -10.14 -8.86
C GLU A 44 -17.62 -9.46 -7.86
N ARG A 45 -17.37 -8.20 -7.48
CA ARG A 45 -18.08 -7.50 -6.40
C ARG A 45 -18.35 -6.04 -6.76
N GLU A 46 -19.59 -5.62 -6.62
CA GLU A 46 -20.01 -4.22 -6.83
C GLU A 46 -19.72 -3.33 -5.60
N ASP A 47 -19.60 -3.93 -4.41
CA ASP A 47 -19.41 -3.21 -3.15
C ASP A 47 -17.92 -3.02 -2.77
N LEU A 48 -17.00 -3.43 -3.65
CA LEU A 48 -15.55 -3.30 -3.47
C LEU A 48 -14.93 -2.57 -4.66
N LYS A 49 -14.15 -1.54 -4.40
CA LYS A 49 -13.33 -0.84 -5.39
C LYS A 49 -11.87 -0.91 -5.01
N ILE A 50 -10.99 -1.10 -5.97
CA ILE A 50 -9.55 -1.17 -5.75
C ILE A 50 -8.89 0.16 -6.14
N ALA A 51 -8.12 0.74 -5.23
CA ALA A 51 -7.23 1.85 -5.50
C ALA A 51 -5.78 1.36 -5.58
N GLY A 52 -5.03 1.90 -6.54
CA GLY A 52 -3.63 1.56 -6.75
C GLY A 52 -2.71 2.40 -5.86
N CYS A 53 -1.59 1.81 -5.46
CA CYS A 53 -0.58 2.46 -4.64
C CYS A 53 0.46 3.19 -5.49
N TRP A 54 0.53 4.51 -5.37
CA TRP A 54 1.53 5.34 -6.08
C TRP A 54 2.97 5.08 -5.63
N ALA A 55 3.20 4.63 -4.40
CA ALA A 55 4.53 4.27 -3.93
C ALA A 55 5.14 3.12 -4.76
N HIS A 56 4.31 2.17 -5.22
CA HIS A 56 4.75 1.08 -6.10
C HIS A 56 5.13 1.57 -7.50
N SER A 57 4.35 2.49 -8.08
CA SER A 57 4.72 3.15 -9.35
C SER A 57 6.04 3.92 -9.21
N ARG A 58 6.18 4.72 -8.15
CA ARG A 58 7.40 5.48 -7.84
C ARG A 58 8.62 4.57 -7.69
N ARG A 59 8.49 3.45 -6.96
CA ARG A 59 9.60 2.50 -6.72
C ARG A 59 10.16 1.93 -8.02
N ARG A 60 9.33 1.61 -9.01
CA ARG A 60 9.77 1.09 -10.31
C ARG A 60 10.67 2.09 -11.05
N PHE A 61 10.33 3.36 -11.02
CA PHE A 61 11.17 4.40 -11.63
C PHE A 61 12.44 4.68 -10.83
N ASP A 62 12.39 4.63 -9.49
CA ASP A 62 13.56 4.74 -8.64
C ASP A 62 14.58 3.62 -8.93
N GLU A 63 14.12 2.39 -9.05
CA GLU A 63 14.94 1.24 -9.45
C GLU A 63 15.51 1.39 -10.87
N ALA A 64 14.73 1.97 -11.79
CA ALA A 64 15.20 2.25 -13.14
C ALA A 64 16.32 3.31 -13.14
N VAL A 65 16.15 4.40 -12.40
CA VAL A 65 17.18 5.44 -12.26
C VAL A 65 18.44 4.90 -11.59
N LYS A 66 18.31 4.10 -10.53
CA LYS A 66 19.45 3.48 -9.83
C LYS A 66 20.25 2.52 -10.72
N ALA A 67 19.60 1.89 -11.68
CA ALA A 67 20.25 0.99 -12.64
C ALA A 67 21.06 1.74 -13.73
N LEU A 68 20.86 3.04 -13.89
CA LEU A 68 21.58 3.85 -14.88
C LEU A 68 22.92 4.35 -14.32
N PRO A 69 23.94 4.57 -15.20
CA PRO A 69 25.16 5.28 -14.84
C PRO A 69 24.84 6.65 -14.23
N LYS A 70 25.61 7.08 -13.23
CA LYS A 70 25.35 8.35 -12.51
C LYS A 70 25.23 9.57 -13.45
N SER A 71 26.06 9.62 -14.49
CA SER A 71 26.06 10.71 -15.50
C SER A 71 24.78 10.80 -16.34
N SER A 72 24.05 9.69 -16.51
CA SER A 72 22.86 9.62 -17.36
C SER A 72 21.54 9.73 -16.60
N ARG A 73 21.57 9.73 -15.25
CA ARG A 73 20.38 9.66 -14.43
C ARG A 73 19.46 10.86 -14.59
N SER A 74 20.03 12.08 -14.50
CA SER A 74 19.27 13.33 -14.50
C SER A 74 18.50 13.61 -15.79
N ASN A 75 18.97 13.05 -16.91
CA ASN A 75 18.38 13.24 -18.23
C ASN A 75 17.52 12.05 -18.69
N SER A 76 17.36 11.03 -17.83
CA SER A 76 16.59 9.85 -18.20
C SER A 76 15.08 10.07 -18.06
N LEU A 77 14.30 9.41 -18.93
CA LEU A 77 12.84 9.40 -18.84
C LEU A 77 12.35 8.86 -17.48
N ALA A 78 13.06 7.90 -16.89
CA ALA A 78 12.75 7.39 -15.56
C ALA A 78 12.86 8.48 -14.46
N TYR A 79 13.89 9.34 -14.57
CA TYR A 79 14.06 10.47 -13.64
C TYR A 79 12.99 11.55 -13.83
N LEU A 80 12.62 11.82 -15.08
CA LEU A 80 11.52 12.74 -15.37
C LEU A 80 10.18 12.23 -14.82
N ALA A 81 9.90 10.93 -14.95
CA ALA A 81 8.73 10.31 -14.33
C ALA A 81 8.74 10.48 -12.81
N LEU A 82 9.88 10.22 -12.14
CA LEU A 82 10.02 10.46 -10.71
C LEU A 82 9.73 11.90 -10.30
N LYS A 83 10.20 12.88 -11.06
CA LYS A 83 9.93 14.30 -10.79
C LYS A 83 8.44 14.63 -10.87
N GLN A 84 7.74 14.09 -11.86
CA GLN A 84 6.29 14.28 -12.00
C GLN A 84 5.54 13.62 -10.84
N ILE A 85 5.87 12.39 -10.49
CA ILE A 85 5.28 11.71 -9.32
C ILE A 85 5.56 12.49 -8.03
N GLN A 86 6.78 13.01 -7.85
CA GLN A 86 7.11 13.86 -6.69
C GLN A 86 6.31 15.17 -6.66
N ALA A 87 5.95 15.73 -7.82
CA ALA A 87 5.10 16.91 -7.89
C ALA A 87 3.68 16.56 -7.39
N ILE A 88 3.12 15.42 -7.83
CA ILE A 88 1.83 14.92 -7.36
C ILE A 88 1.85 14.74 -5.83
N TYR A 89 2.85 14.06 -5.27
CA TYR A 89 2.99 13.88 -3.82
C TYR A 89 3.11 15.20 -3.07
N ARG A 90 3.81 16.19 -3.61
CA ARG A 90 3.93 17.51 -2.97
C ARG A 90 2.60 18.23 -2.86
N GLU A 91 1.79 18.19 -3.90
CA GLU A 91 0.45 18.81 -3.86
C GLU A 91 -0.46 18.04 -2.91
N GLU A 92 -0.46 16.72 -2.95
CA GLU A 92 -1.24 15.88 -2.04
C GLU A 92 -0.88 16.12 -0.56
N ASN A 93 0.42 16.25 -0.25
CA ASN A 93 0.87 16.50 1.13
C ASN A 93 0.40 17.84 1.71
N LYS A 94 0.10 18.84 0.87
CA LYS A 94 -0.49 20.11 1.34
C LYS A 94 -1.92 19.95 1.85
N LEU A 95 -2.58 18.85 1.48
CA LEU A 95 -3.96 18.55 1.82
C LEU A 95 -4.09 17.69 3.09
N ALA A 96 -2.97 17.36 3.76
CA ALA A 96 -2.93 16.38 4.85
C ALA A 96 -3.83 16.74 6.04
N ASP A 97 -3.92 18.04 6.37
CA ASP A 97 -4.67 18.54 7.53
C ASP A 97 -6.11 18.97 7.17
N MET A 98 -6.52 18.80 5.92
CA MET A 98 -7.88 19.14 5.45
C MET A 98 -8.88 18.02 5.78
N THR A 99 -10.16 18.40 5.90
CA THR A 99 -11.27 17.43 5.94
C THR A 99 -11.31 16.60 4.65
N PHE A 100 -12.02 15.48 4.66
CA PHE A 100 -12.11 14.63 3.47
C PHE A 100 -12.81 15.34 2.31
N GLU A 101 -13.82 16.15 2.59
CA GLU A 101 -14.57 16.93 1.63
C GLU A 101 -13.67 18.01 0.99
N GLU A 102 -12.98 18.81 1.81
CA GLU A 102 -12.03 19.83 1.34
C GLU A 102 -10.91 19.19 0.53
N ARG A 103 -10.37 18.06 1.01
CA ARG A 103 -9.33 17.31 0.32
C ARG A 103 -9.78 16.85 -1.05
N LEU A 104 -11.02 16.33 -1.18
CA LEU A 104 -11.57 15.91 -2.46
C LEU A 104 -11.67 17.08 -3.43
N GLU A 105 -12.20 18.22 -3.00
CA GLU A 105 -12.32 19.43 -3.81
C GLU A 105 -10.93 19.92 -4.29
N HIS A 106 -9.99 20.04 -3.37
CA HIS A 106 -8.63 20.46 -3.71
C HIS A 106 -7.89 19.45 -4.61
N ARG A 107 -8.13 18.15 -4.44
CA ARG A 107 -7.61 17.12 -5.37
C ARG A 107 -8.07 17.35 -6.80
N GLN A 108 -9.35 17.71 -7.01
CA GLN A 108 -9.87 17.99 -8.36
C GLN A 108 -9.20 19.23 -8.96
N LEU A 109 -8.91 20.25 -8.15
CA LEU A 109 -8.35 21.52 -8.62
C LEU A 109 -6.84 21.48 -8.86
N THR A 110 -6.08 20.81 -7.99
CA THR A 110 -4.61 20.91 -8.00
C THR A 110 -3.90 19.60 -8.31
N VAL A 111 -4.39 18.47 -7.79
CA VAL A 111 -3.71 17.16 -7.94
C VAL A 111 -4.11 16.48 -9.26
N LYS A 112 -5.39 16.47 -9.58
CA LYS A 112 -5.90 15.83 -10.80
C LYS A 112 -5.24 16.34 -12.09
N PRO A 113 -5.03 17.65 -12.31
CA PRO A 113 -4.32 18.12 -13.50
C PRO A 113 -2.89 17.57 -13.62
N LEU A 114 -2.18 17.41 -12.49
CA LEU A 114 -0.84 16.81 -12.48
C LEU A 114 -0.89 15.32 -12.82
N VAL A 115 -1.87 14.60 -12.30
CA VAL A 115 -2.10 13.18 -12.62
C VAL A 115 -2.44 13.02 -14.11
N ASP A 116 -3.30 13.87 -14.65
CA ASP A 116 -3.67 13.85 -16.07
C ASP A 116 -2.45 14.12 -16.97
N ALA A 117 -1.66 15.15 -16.65
CA ALA A 117 -0.42 15.46 -17.34
C ALA A 117 0.58 14.31 -17.28
N TYR A 118 0.74 13.67 -16.12
CA TYR A 118 1.62 12.52 -15.95
C TYR A 118 1.22 11.35 -16.86
N PHE A 119 -0.04 10.95 -16.87
CA PHE A 119 -0.46 9.82 -17.70
C PHE A 119 -0.41 10.13 -19.20
N THR A 120 -0.74 11.34 -19.61
CA THR A 120 -0.56 11.79 -20.99
C THR A 120 0.91 11.66 -21.39
N TRP A 121 1.81 12.21 -20.59
CA TRP A 121 3.24 12.16 -20.84
C TRP A 121 3.79 10.72 -20.85
N VAL A 122 3.33 9.86 -19.96
CA VAL A 122 3.73 8.44 -19.93
C VAL A 122 3.33 7.73 -21.23
N LYS A 123 2.11 7.94 -21.71
CA LYS A 123 1.60 7.34 -22.95
C LYS A 123 2.39 7.82 -24.18
N GLU A 124 2.67 9.11 -24.26
CA GLU A 124 3.44 9.71 -25.37
C GLU A 124 4.90 9.24 -25.43
N ASN A 125 5.49 8.90 -24.29
CA ASN A 125 6.89 8.53 -24.20
C ASN A 125 7.14 7.01 -24.12
N LEU A 126 6.11 6.18 -24.01
CA LEU A 126 6.27 4.72 -23.97
C LEU A 126 7.03 4.15 -25.18
N THR A 127 6.74 4.67 -26.37
CA THR A 127 7.40 4.23 -27.62
C THR A 127 8.85 4.62 -27.72
N LYS A 128 9.30 5.61 -26.94
CA LYS A 128 10.70 6.06 -26.90
C LYS A 128 11.55 5.24 -25.94
N VAL A 129 10.94 4.34 -25.18
CA VAL A 129 11.61 3.53 -24.17
C VAL A 129 11.86 2.13 -24.75
N PRO A 130 13.10 1.61 -24.73
CA PRO A 130 13.38 0.26 -25.19
C PRO A 130 12.56 -0.78 -24.42
N ALA A 131 11.88 -1.67 -25.14
CA ALA A 131 11.11 -2.76 -24.56
C ALA A 131 11.99 -3.65 -23.65
N LYS A 132 11.40 -4.20 -22.58
CA LYS A 132 12.07 -5.09 -21.61
C LYS A 132 13.08 -4.43 -20.65
N GLY A 133 13.29 -3.11 -20.69
CA GLY A 133 14.12 -2.41 -19.73
C GLY A 133 13.37 -2.03 -18.45
N LYS A 134 14.10 -1.70 -17.35
CA LYS A 134 13.49 -1.23 -16.09
C LYS A 134 12.63 0.01 -16.27
N THR A 135 13.06 0.95 -17.12
CA THR A 135 12.27 2.14 -17.46
C THR A 135 10.95 1.74 -18.13
N TYR A 136 11.00 0.83 -19.11
CA TYR A 136 9.80 0.31 -19.76
C TYR A 136 8.82 -0.33 -18.75
N ASN A 137 9.34 -1.10 -17.80
CA ASN A 137 8.52 -1.72 -16.76
C ASN A 137 7.79 -0.67 -15.89
N GLY A 138 8.44 0.47 -15.62
CA GLY A 138 7.79 1.58 -14.91
C GLY A 138 6.66 2.22 -15.73
N PHE A 139 6.91 2.48 -17.01
CA PHE A 139 5.91 3.03 -17.93
C PHE A 139 4.73 2.08 -18.13
N SER A 140 5.01 0.81 -18.45
CA SER A 140 4.00 -0.22 -18.65
C SER A 140 3.14 -0.43 -17.40
N TYR A 141 3.77 -0.47 -16.21
CA TYR A 141 3.04 -0.53 -14.94
C TYR A 141 2.10 0.65 -14.76
N SER A 142 2.59 1.86 -14.97
CA SER A 142 1.77 3.07 -14.82
C SER A 142 0.54 3.05 -15.73
N ILE A 143 0.72 2.65 -17.00
CA ILE A 143 -0.39 2.55 -17.96
C ILE A 143 -1.39 1.47 -17.55
N ASN A 144 -0.89 0.28 -17.20
CA ASN A 144 -1.74 -0.86 -16.83
C ASN A 144 -2.50 -0.60 -15.52
N GLN A 145 -1.94 0.23 -14.62
CA GLN A 145 -2.53 0.56 -13.34
C GLN A 145 -3.24 1.93 -13.34
N GLU A 146 -3.32 2.64 -14.46
CA GLU A 146 -3.90 4.00 -14.52
C GLU A 146 -5.29 4.06 -13.90
N LYS A 147 -6.19 3.12 -14.25
CA LYS A 147 -7.54 3.05 -13.69
C LYS A 147 -7.50 3.08 -12.16
N TYR A 148 -6.66 2.26 -11.57
CA TYR A 148 -6.54 2.08 -10.12
C TYR A 148 -5.81 3.23 -9.45
N LEU A 149 -4.74 3.73 -10.07
CA LEU A 149 -3.97 4.87 -9.56
C LEU A 149 -4.76 6.19 -9.54
N ARG A 150 -5.86 6.26 -10.28
CA ARG A 150 -6.76 7.43 -10.30
C ARG A 150 -7.84 7.38 -9.20
N VAL A 151 -8.14 6.23 -8.62
CA VAL A 151 -9.26 6.06 -7.69
C VAL A 151 -9.17 6.97 -6.46
N PHE A 152 -7.97 7.27 -5.94
CA PHE A 152 -7.82 8.19 -4.81
C PHE A 152 -8.34 9.61 -5.09
N LEU A 153 -8.49 10.00 -6.35
CA LEU A 153 -9.08 11.28 -6.75
C LEU A 153 -10.61 11.33 -6.61
N GLU A 154 -11.25 10.19 -6.38
CA GLU A 154 -12.72 10.10 -6.32
C GLU A 154 -13.24 10.25 -4.89
N ASP A 155 -12.39 10.07 -3.88
CA ASP A 155 -12.76 10.12 -2.46
C ASP A 155 -11.60 10.69 -1.64
N GLY A 156 -11.86 11.76 -0.86
CA GLY A 156 -10.85 12.43 -0.04
C GLY A 156 -10.33 11.61 1.13
N SER A 157 -11.04 10.56 1.54
CA SER A 157 -10.62 9.64 2.60
C SER A 157 -9.60 8.59 2.12
N VAL A 158 -9.55 8.32 0.81
CA VAL A 158 -8.66 7.29 0.23
C VAL A 158 -7.23 7.81 0.15
N PRO A 159 -6.24 7.16 0.79
CA PRO A 159 -4.85 7.57 0.71
C PRO A 159 -4.25 7.27 -0.68
N MET A 160 -3.27 8.09 -1.08
CA MET A 160 -2.56 7.94 -2.35
C MET A 160 -1.69 6.66 -2.41
N ASP A 161 -1.30 6.13 -1.25
CA ASP A 161 -0.52 4.89 -1.13
C ASP A 161 -0.89 4.08 0.11
N ASN A 162 -0.43 2.83 0.18
CA ASN A 162 -0.65 1.91 1.29
C ASN A 162 0.53 1.86 2.29
N ASN A 163 1.39 2.88 2.31
CA ASN A 163 2.59 2.89 3.17
C ASN A 163 2.28 2.70 4.65
N ALA A 164 1.17 3.25 5.15
CA ALA A 164 0.76 3.09 6.55
C ALA A 164 0.49 1.62 6.88
N ALA A 165 -0.22 0.89 6.00
CA ALA A 165 -0.47 -0.54 6.16
C ALA A 165 0.83 -1.36 6.04
N GLU A 166 1.70 -1.03 5.09
CA GLU A 166 3.00 -1.70 4.95
C GLU A 166 3.90 -1.48 6.17
N GLN A 167 3.89 -0.28 6.76
CA GLN A 167 4.66 0.03 7.96
C GLN A 167 4.18 -0.75 9.18
N SER A 168 2.87 -0.93 9.36
CA SER A 168 2.32 -1.69 10.48
C SER A 168 2.74 -3.17 10.46
N ILE A 169 2.92 -3.75 9.26
CA ILE A 169 3.39 -5.14 9.09
C ILE A 169 4.92 -5.24 9.16
N ARG A 170 5.63 -4.13 8.94
CA ARG A 170 7.09 -4.13 8.83
C ARG A 170 7.80 -4.66 10.08
N GLY A 171 7.29 -4.34 11.27
CA GLY A 171 7.82 -4.84 12.55
C GLY A 171 7.90 -6.36 12.57
N PHE A 172 6.83 -7.03 12.18
CA PHE A 172 6.76 -8.48 12.05
C PHE A 172 7.72 -9.02 10.97
N CYS A 173 7.73 -8.42 9.79
CA CYS A 173 8.60 -8.85 8.69
C CYS A 173 10.10 -8.68 9.00
N VAL A 174 10.48 -7.63 9.75
CA VAL A 174 11.86 -7.44 10.23
C VAL A 174 12.20 -8.46 11.31
N GLY A 175 11.29 -8.72 12.24
CA GLY A 175 11.42 -9.74 13.27
C GLY A 175 11.69 -11.13 12.68
N LYS A 176 11.03 -11.49 11.57
CA LYS A 176 11.26 -12.75 10.85
C LYS A 176 12.74 -13.01 10.55
N LYS A 177 13.54 -11.98 10.31
CA LYS A 177 14.98 -12.12 10.10
C LYS A 177 15.74 -12.60 11.33
N ASN A 178 15.18 -12.43 12.52
CA ASN A 178 15.80 -12.83 13.79
C ASN A 178 15.42 -14.25 14.17
N TRP A 179 14.16 -14.65 14.01
CA TRP A 179 13.70 -16.01 14.38
C TRP A 179 13.63 -17.00 13.22
N VAL A 180 13.88 -16.56 11.98
CA VAL A 180 14.02 -17.36 10.74
C VAL A 180 12.80 -18.21 10.39
N MET A 181 12.26 -19.01 11.31
CA MET A 181 11.08 -19.85 11.13
C MET A 181 10.10 -19.75 12.31
N ILE A 182 8.83 -19.98 12.02
CA ILE A 182 7.79 -20.26 13.00
C ILE A 182 7.35 -21.69 12.72
N ASP A 183 7.63 -22.60 13.65
CA ASP A 183 7.50 -24.04 13.43
C ASP A 183 6.06 -24.55 13.37
N THR A 184 5.11 -23.79 13.92
CA THR A 184 3.70 -24.23 14.00
C THR A 184 2.75 -23.13 13.55
N ILE A 185 1.59 -23.52 13.02
CA ILE A 185 0.49 -22.60 12.65
C ILE A 185 0.03 -21.84 13.89
N ALA A 186 -0.18 -22.52 15.01
CA ALA A 186 -0.60 -21.88 16.27
C ALA A 186 0.44 -20.84 16.77
N GLY A 187 1.74 -21.11 16.61
CA GLY A 187 2.81 -20.16 16.93
C GLY A 187 2.78 -18.93 16.01
N ALA A 188 2.46 -19.12 14.73
CA ALA A 188 2.30 -18.02 13.77
C ALA A 188 1.09 -17.14 14.13
N GLU A 189 -0.04 -17.75 14.46
CA GLU A 189 -1.26 -17.07 14.90
C GLU A 189 -1.02 -16.25 16.18
N SER A 190 -0.41 -16.87 17.19
CA SER A 190 -0.08 -16.19 18.44
C SER A 190 0.86 -15.01 18.24
N SER A 191 1.90 -15.19 17.40
CA SER A 191 2.82 -14.12 17.06
C SER A 191 2.11 -12.97 16.32
N ALA A 192 1.24 -13.28 15.36
CA ALA A 192 0.47 -12.29 14.63
C ALA A 192 -0.44 -11.46 15.56
N ILE A 193 -1.11 -12.11 16.51
CA ILE A 193 -1.96 -11.44 17.52
C ILE A 193 -1.12 -10.49 18.38
N ILE A 194 0.01 -10.96 18.93
CA ILE A 194 0.87 -10.13 19.78
C ILE A 194 1.42 -8.91 19.02
N TYR A 195 1.90 -9.10 17.79
CA TYR A 195 2.36 -7.98 16.96
C TYR A 195 1.23 -7.01 16.63
N SER A 196 0.03 -7.52 16.34
CA SER A 196 -1.15 -6.68 16.06
C SER A 196 -1.51 -5.81 17.27
N LEU A 197 -1.49 -6.37 18.48
CA LEU A 197 -1.72 -5.62 19.72
C LEU A 197 -0.64 -4.55 19.95
N ALA A 198 0.64 -4.89 19.71
CA ALA A 198 1.75 -3.96 19.87
C ALA A 198 1.66 -2.78 18.88
N GLU A 199 1.36 -3.05 17.61
CA GLU A 199 1.22 -1.99 16.60
C GLU A 199 -0.05 -1.15 16.84
N THR A 200 -1.15 -1.74 17.30
CA THR A 200 -2.36 -1.02 17.70
C THR A 200 -2.08 -0.08 18.88
N ALA A 201 -1.34 -0.53 19.89
CA ALA A 201 -0.93 0.31 21.00
C ALA A 201 -0.12 1.53 20.52
N LYS A 202 0.88 1.31 19.65
CA LYS A 202 1.68 2.40 19.05
C LYS A 202 0.82 3.38 18.25
N ALA A 203 -0.10 2.88 17.43
CA ALA A 203 -1.00 3.71 16.62
C ALA A 203 -1.91 4.61 17.47
N ASN A 204 -2.20 4.19 18.70
CA ASN A 204 -2.97 4.95 19.68
C ASN A 204 -2.08 5.74 20.68
N ASN A 205 -0.79 5.93 20.38
CA ASN A 205 0.17 6.62 21.23
C ASN A 205 0.32 6.00 22.65
N LEU A 206 0.02 4.70 22.79
CA LEU A 206 0.26 3.93 23.99
C LEU A 206 1.65 3.31 23.96
N LYS A 207 2.30 3.19 25.13
CA LYS A 207 3.52 2.42 25.26
C LYS A 207 3.18 0.92 25.24
N PRO A 208 3.68 0.11 24.30
CA PRO A 208 3.32 -1.30 24.20
C PRO A 208 3.57 -2.09 25.49
N TYR A 209 4.67 -1.80 26.21
CA TYR A 209 4.97 -2.44 27.49
C TYR A 209 3.88 -2.22 28.53
N ASP A 210 3.46 -0.96 28.74
CA ASP A 210 2.45 -0.60 29.71
C ASP A 210 1.08 -1.18 29.31
N TYR A 211 0.79 -1.19 28.01
CA TYR A 211 -0.44 -1.77 27.48
C TYR A 211 -0.49 -3.31 27.68
N PHE A 212 0.59 -4.03 27.37
CA PHE A 212 0.66 -5.46 27.65
C PHE A 212 0.58 -5.76 29.15
N LYS A 213 1.25 -4.98 30.00
CA LYS A 213 1.15 -5.13 31.44
C LYS A 213 -0.30 -4.96 31.93
N TYR A 214 -1.01 -3.96 31.40
CA TYR A 214 -2.42 -3.76 31.68
C TYR A 214 -3.26 -4.96 31.23
N LEU A 215 -3.13 -5.42 29.99
CA LEU A 215 -3.89 -6.57 29.48
C LEU A 215 -3.66 -7.83 30.31
N LEU A 216 -2.41 -8.14 30.65
CA LEU A 216 -2.06 -9.32 31.46
C LEU A 216 -2.57 -9.20 32.90
N THR A 217 -2.84 -8.00 33.38
CA THR A 217 -3.41 -7.75 34.71
C THR A 217 -4.94 -7.85 34.70
N GLU A 218 -5.59 -7.33 33.64
CA GLU A 218 -7.04 -7.21 33.57
C GLU A 218 -7.70 -8.47 33.00
N ILE A 219 -7.18 -9.07 31.90
CA ILE A 219 -7.77 -10.24 31.26
C ILE A 219 -8.08 -11.38 32.27
N PRO A 220 -7.18 -11.74 33.21
CA PRO A 220 -7.46 -12.78 34.18
C PRO A 220 -8.65 -12.48 35.12
N LYS A 221 -9.00 -11.21 35.32
CA LYS A 221 -10.14 -10.80 36.16
C LYS A 221 -11.49 -10.96 35.46
N HIS A 222 -11.48 -11.09 34.12
CA HIS A 222 -12.64 -11.10 33.24
C HIS A 222 -12.81 -12.43 32.49
N LEU A 223 -12.16 -13.51 32.96
CA LEU A 223 -12.24 -14.82 32.30
C LEU A 223 -13.67 -15.43 32.32
N ASP A 224 -14.49 -15.02 33.27
CA ASP A 224 -15.86 -15.47 33.42
C ASP A 224 -16.90 -14.53 32.78
N ASP A 225 -16.47 -13.40 32.24
CA ASP A 225 -17.35 -12.46 31.55
C ASP A 225 -17.68 -13.02 30.14
N LYS A 226 -19.00 -13.24 29.88
CA LYS A 226 -19.52 -13.76 28.61
C LYS A 226 -19.96 -12.66 27.68
#